data_726976de0e4a3a44a6abf6773dbb1b15
#
_entry.id   726976de0e4a3a44a6abf6773dbb1b15
#
_cell.length_a   1.000
_cell.length_b   1.000
_cell.length_c   1.000
_cell.angle_alpha   90.00
_cell.angle_beta   90.00
_cell.angle_gamma   90.00
#
_symmetry.space_group_name_H-M   'P 1'
#
loop_
_entity.id
_entity.type
_entity.pdbx_description
1 polymer ?
#
loop_
_entity_poly.entity_id
_entity_poly.type
_entity_poly.pdbx_seq_one_letter_code
_entity_poly.pdbx_strand_id
1 'polypeptide(L)'
;MGLTARVNDQWQIMAEVTRTAWSKFAQVVVDYDSNLPDSVLPFHYRDTTFASSGTDFRVNDKLTLRGGLAYDQTPTTDAHRDVRVPDTTRKWLSLGMTYAASDKMEYSVGYTHLFTKDPNITSTSATGNTVTGKYKVSGDVLAASLQYKF
;
A
#
# COMPACT_ATOMS: atom_id res chain seq x y z
N MET A 1 7.17 -12.33 6.07
CA MET A 1 8.50 -12.96 5.99
C MET A 1 9.34 -12.14 5.03
N GLY A 2 10.52 -11.69 5.46
CA GLY A 2 11.41 -10.86 4.64
C GLY A 2 12.79 -11.45 4.55
N LEU A 3 13.49 -11.16 3.45
CA LEU A 3 14.86 -11.55 3.17
C LEU A 3 15.62 -10.31 2.70
N THR A 4 16.85 -10.16 3.21
CA THR A 4 17.82 -9.18 2.73
C THR A 4 19.13 -9.90 2.43
N ALA A 5 19.67 -9.69 1.25
CA ALA A 5 20.91 -10.30 0.81
C ALA A 5 21.85 -9.22 0.24
N ARG A 6 23.07 -9.17 0.75
CA ARG A 6 24.15 -8.38 0.16
C ARG A 6 24.82 -9.24 -0.92
N VAL A 7 24.70 -8.82 -2.17
CA VAL A 7 25.28 -9.53 -3.32
C VAL A 7 26.77 -9.21 -3.44
N ASN A 8 27.13 -7.94 -3.23
CA ASN A 8 28.49 -7.43 -3.17
C ASN A 8 28.51 -6.07 -2.43
N ASP A 9 29.61 -5.35 -2.46
CA ASP A 9 29.75 -4.05 -1.76
C ASP A 9 28.84 -2.94 -2.32
N GLN A 10 28.35 -3.08 -3.55
CA GLN A 10 27.49 -2.10 -4.21
C GLN A 10 26.03 -2.51 -4.21
N TRP A 11 25.69 -3.81 -4.24
CA TRP A 11 24.34 -4.31 -4.42
C TRP A 11 23.80 -5.02 -3.19
N GLN A 12 22.65 -4.56 -2.73
CA GLN A 12 21.79 -5.24 -1.76
C GLN A 12 20.42 -5.49 -2.37
N ILE A 13 19.90 -6.69 -2.19
CA ILE A 13 18.56 -7.09 -2.66
C ILE A 13 17.69 -7.41 -1.45
N MET A 14 16.43 -7.02 -1.53
CA MET A 14 15.42 -7.27 -0.51
C MET A 14 14.19 -7.89 -1.14
N ALA A 15 13.53 -8.79 -0.42
CA ALA A 15 12.25 -9.35 -0.81
C ALA A 15 11.39 -9.58 0.42
N GLU A 16 10.09 -9.39 0.29
CA GLU A 16 9.13 -9.61 1.36
C GLU A 16 7.85 -10.27 0.82
N VAL A 17 7.29 -11.19 1.61
CA VAL A 17 5.95 -11.71 1.41
C VAL A 17 5.23 -11.65 2.75
N THR A 18 4.06 -11.02 2.78
CA THR A 18 3.20 -10.90 3.95
C THR A 18 1.80 -11.38 3.60
N ARG A 19 1.22 -12.23 4.47
CA ARG A 19 -0.18 -12.63 4.40
C ARG A 19 -0.95 -11.97 5.52
N THR A 20 -2.07 -11.33 5.18
CA THR A 20 -2.98 -10.69 6.14
C THR A 20 -4.33 -11.42 6.13
N ALA A 21 -4.74 -11.89 7.32
CA ALA A 21 -6.00 -12.60 7.51
C ALA A 21 -7.18 -11.62 7.69
N TRP A 22 -7.48 -10.84 6.64
CA TRP A 22 -8.59 -9.89 6.63
C TRP A 22 -9.96 -10.55 6.81
N SER A 23 -10.11 -11.82 6.47
CA SER A 23 -11.36 -12.58 6.69
C SER A 23 -11.78 -12.65 8.15
N LYS A 24 -10.85 -12.45 9.08
CA LYS A 24 -11.14 -12.38 10.52
C LYS A 24 -11.77 -11.06 10.94
N PHE A 25 -11.63 -10.02 10.13
CA PHE A 25 -12.29 -8.72 10.32
C PHE A 25 -13.63 -8.72 9.59
N ALA A 26 -14.61 -9.42 10.18
CA ALA A 26 -15.86 -9.73 9.51
C ALA A 26 -16.83 -8.54 9.45
N GLN A 27 -16.91 -7.73 10.51
CA GLN A 27 -17.85 -6.61 10.62
C GLN A 27 -17.40 -5.58 11.65
N VAL A 28 -17.97 -4.40 11.54
CA VAL A 28 -17.97 -3.38 12.62
C VAL A 28 -19.41 -3.22 13.11
N VAL A 29 -19.58 -3.22 14.42
CA VAL A 29 -20.85 -2.89 15.09
C VAL A 29 -20.70 -1.48 15.66
N VAL A 30 -21.58 -0.59 15.28
CA VAL A 30 -21.71 0.74 15.88
C VAL A 30 -22.86 0.68 16.87
N ASP A 31 -22.51 0.66 18.14
CA ASP A 31 -23.43 0.74 19.27
C ASP A 31 -23.73 2.21 19.54
N TYR A 32 -24.99 2.58 19.55
CA TYR A 32 -25.43 3.95 19.83
C TYR A 32 -25.88 4.04 21.29
N ASP A 33 -25.29 4.97 22.03
CA ASP A 33 -25.75 5.32 23.40
C ASP A 33 -27.13 6.07 23.35
N SER A 34 -28.10 5.43 22.71
CA SER A 34 -29.43 5.95 22.44
C SER A 34 -30.40 4.80 22.17
N ASN A 35 -31.72 5.10 22.02
CA ASN A 35 -32.76 4.11 21.66
C ASN A 35 -32.71 3.70 20.16
N LEU A 36 -31.69 4.10 19.40
CA LEU A 36 -31.53 3.66 18.01
C LEU A 36 -30.94 2.24 17.98
N PRO A 37 -31.39 1.40 17.03
CA PRO A 37 -30.82 0.08 16.86
C PRO A 37 -29.34 0.19 16.41
N ASP A 38 -28.50 -0.74 16.88
CA ASP A 38 -27.12 -0.86 16.46
C ASP A 38 -26.98 -0.95 14.94
N SER A 39 -25.95 -0.33 14.42
CA SER A 39 -25.62 -0.43 12.99
C SER A 39 -24.51 -1.46 12.78
N VAL A 40 -24.79 -2.49 11.98
CA VAL A 40 -23.83 -3.53 11.64
C VAL A 40 -23.33 -3.32 10.21
N LEU A 41 -22.00 -3.20 10.04
CA LEU A 41 -21.31 -3.02 8.75
C LEU A 41 -20.52 -4.29 8.42
N PRO A 42 -21.07 -5.24 7.66
CA PRO A 42 -20.34 -6.43 7.25
C PRO A 42 -19.37 -6.11 6.11
N PHE A 43 -18.14 -6.67 6.16
CA PHE A 43 -17.10 -6.38 5.17
C PHE A 43 -16.90 -7.47 4.12
N HIS A 44 -17.15 -8.72 4.43
CA HIS A 44 -16.93 -9.87 3.53
C HIS A 44 -15.51 -9.89 2.91
N TYR A 45 -14.50 -9.52 3.72
CA TYR A 45 -13.11 -9.47 3.28
C TYR A 45 -12.53 -10.88 3.09
N ARG A 46 -11.63 -11.01 2.13
CA ARG A 46 -10.80 -12.19 1.91
C ARG A 46 -9.38 -11.94 2.39
N ASP A 47 -8.68 -13.00 2.75
CA ASP A 47 -7.26 -12.93 3.07
C ASP A 47 -6.47 -12.47 1.86
N THR A 48 -5.44 -11.67 2.10
CA THR A 48 -4.61 -11.08 1.06
C THR A 48 -3.14 -11.44 1.21
N THR A 49 -2.44 -11.36 0.10
CA THR A 49 -0.99 -11.45 0.03
C THR A 49 -0.42 -10.14 -0.48
N PHE A 50 0.57 -9.62 0.23
CA PHE A 50 1.47 -8.57 -0.21
C PHE A 50 2.81 -9.22 -0.55
N ALA A 51 3.38 -8.88 -1.70
CA ALA A 51 4.72 -9.31 -2.10
C ALA A 51 5.50 -8.13 -2.65
N SER A 52 6.74 -7.97 -2.23
CA SER A 52 7.61 -6.90 -2.72
C SER A 52 9.04 -7.38 -2.95
N SER A 53 9.73 -6.67 -3.83
CA SER A 53 11.17 -6.78 -4.00
C SER A 53 11.77 -5.41 -4.21
N GLY A 54 13.01 -5.24 -3.76
CA GLY A 54 13.73 -3.98 -3.90
C GLY A 54 15.22 -4.20 -3.94
N THR A 55 15.92 -3.16 -4.36
CA THR A 55 17.39 -3.15 -4.41
C THR A 55 17.94 -1.79 -4.03
N ASP A 56 19.05 -1.82 -3.32
CA ASP A 56 19.92 -0.67 -3.11
C ASP A 56 21.16 -0.86 -3.97
N PHE A 57 21.52 0.19 -4.70
CA PHE A 57 22.75 0.27 -5.48
C PHE A 57 23.60 1.43 -4.99
N ARG A 58 24.73 1.12 -4.34
CA ARG A 58 25.73 2.09 -3.93
C ARG A 58 26.57 2.49 -5.13
N VAL A 59 26.31 3.68 -5.67
CA VAL A 59 27.07 4.25 -6.79
C VAL A 59 28.50 4.60 -6.35
N ASN A 60 28.62 5.20 -5.15
CA ASN A 60 29.86 5.55 -4.47
C ASN A 60 29.59 5.76 -2.96
N ASP A 61 30.57 6.24 -2.20
CA ASP A 61 30.45 6.43 -0.75
C ASP A 61 29.42 7.49 -0.35
N LYS A 62 28.98 8.34 -1.29
CA LYS A 62 28.01 9.41 -1.03
C LYS A 62 26.64 9.18 -1.63
N LEU A 63 26.51 8.35 -2.65
CA LEU A 63 25.28 8.19 -3.40
C LEU A 63 24.82 6.74 -3.43
N THR A 64 23.60 6.52 -2.94
CA THR A 64 22.88 5.25 -3.08
C THR A 64 21.60 5.47 -3.86
N LEU A 65 21.36 4.67 -4.89
CA LEU A 65 20.09 4.60 -5.64
C LEU A 65 19.27 3.43 -5.14
N ARG A 66 17.94 3.56 -5.21
CA ARG A 66 16.99 2.51 -4.80
C ARG A 66 15.94 2.28 -5.86
N GLY A 67 15.55 1.04 -6.02
CA GLY A 67 14.42 0.65 -6.85
C GLY A 67 13.61 -0.44 -6.19
N GLY A 68 12.29 -0.44 -6.42
CA GLY A 68 11.42 -1.45 -5.83
C GLY A 68 10.14 -1.65 -6.60
N LEU A 69 9.61 -2.86 -6.48
CA LEU A 69 8.33 -3.28 -7.02
C LEU A 69 7.51 -3.94 -5.91
N ALA A 70 6.20 -3.73 -5.92
CA ALA A 70 5.32 -4.48 -5.04
C ALA A 70 4.00 -4.85 -5.73
N TYR A 71 3.40 -5.92 -5.24
CA TYR A 71 2.06 -6.37 -5.54
C TYR A 71 1.26 -6.43 -4.25
N ASP A 72 0.19 -5.66 -4.17
CA ASP A 72 -0.64 -5.49 -3.00
C ASP A 72 -2.09 -5.87 -3.33
N GLN A 73 -2.53 -6.99 -2.79
CA GLN A 73 -3.84 -7.57 -3.05
C GLN A 73 -4.92 -6.86 -2.23
N THR A 74 -6.01 -6.46 -2.87
CA THR A 74 -7.19 -5.93 -2.15
C THR A 74 -7.95 -7.04 -1.42
N PRO A 75 -8.43 -6.79 -0.18
CA PRO A 75 -9.29 -7.73 0.53
C PRO A 75 -10.72 -7.76 0.01
N THR A 76 -11.18 -6.71 -0.68
CA THR A 76 -12.55 -6.61 -1.16
C THR A 76 -12.74 -7.24 -2.54
N THR A 77 -13.97 -7.63 -2.86
CA THR A 77 -14.39 -8.11 -4.19
C THR A 77 -15.30 -7.08 -4.85
N ASP A 78 -15.53 -7.19 -6.17
CA ASP A 78 -16.40 -6.27 -6.89
C ASP A 78 -17.84 -6.24 -6.33
N ALA A 79 -18.32 -7.39 -5.81
CA ALA A 79 -19.65 -7.52 -5.23
C ALA A 79 -19.80 -6.86 -3.84
N HIS A 80 -18.69 -6.66 -3.13
CA HIS A 80 -18.69 -6.14 -1.75
C HIS A 80 -17.84 -4.86 -1.60
N ARG A 81 -17.50 -4.22 -2.73
CA ARG A 81 -16.74 -2.97 -2.71
C ARG A 81 -17.63 -1.82 -2.28
N ASP A 82 -17.24 -1.15 -1.19
CA ASP A 82 -17.92 0.04 -0.73
C ASP A 82 -17.62 1.22 -1.67
N VAL A 83 -18.65 1.99 -2.02
CA VAL A 83 -18.55 3.19 -2.87
C VAL A 83 -17.69 4.29 -2.23
N ARG A 84 -17.59 4.31 -0.91
CA ARG A 84 -16.81 5.31 -0.15
C ARG A 84 -15.33 4.97 -0.13
N VAL A 85 -14.97 3.68 -0.25
CA VAL A 85 -13.60 3.18 -0.22
C VAL A 85 -13.40 2.18 -1.36
N PRO A 86 -13.21 2.66 -2.60
CA PRO A 86 -13.11 1.82 -3.79
C PRO A 86 -11.74 1.13 -3.89
N ASP A 87 -11.38 0.35 -2.87
CA ASP A 87 -10.09 -0.34 -2.82
C ASP A 87 -9.95 -1.37 -3.95
N THR A 88 -8.75 -1.49 -4.49
CA THR A 88 -8.40 -2.39 -5.59
C THR A 88 -6.96 -2.87 -5.47
N THR A 89 -6.65 -3.99 -6.10
CA THR A 89 -5.28 -4.51 -6.17
C THR A 89 -4.35 -3.50 -6.83
N ARG A 90 -3.19 -3.26 -6.21
CA ARG A 90 -2.19 -2.28 -6.60
C ARG A 90 -0.88 -2.95 -6.99
N LYS A 91 -0.22 -2.38 -7.99
CA LYS A 91 1.18 -2.66 -8.31
C LYS A 91 1.95 -1.37 -8.07
N TRP A 92 3.08 -1.45 -7.39
CA TRP A 92 3.87 -0.31 -7.00
C TRP A 92 5.19 -0.33 -7.76
N LEU A 93 5.59 0.82 -8.28
CA LEU A 93 6.93 1.07 -8.79
C LEU A 93 7.53 2.20 -7.96
N SER A 94 8.64 1.92 -7.29
CA SER A 94 9.30 2.86 -6.40
C SER A 94 10.72 3.12 -6.87
N LEU A 95 11.13 4.39 -6.83
CA LEU A 95 12.48 4.84 -7.06
C LEU A 95 12.90 5.75 -5.91
N GLY A 96 14.17 5.72 -5.56
CA GLY A 96 14.68 6.56 -4.50
C GLY A 96 16.18 6.78 -4.62
N MET A 97 16.64 7.80 -3.90
CA MET A 97 18.06 8.06 -3.74
C MET A 97 18.36 8.61 -2.35
N THR A 98 19.57 8.36 -1.90
CA THR A 98 20.16 8.96 -0.71
C THR A 98 21.50 9.55 -1.07
N TYR A 99 21.74 10.79 -0.62
CA TYR A 99 22.99 11.52 -0.82
C TYR A 99 23.56 11.98 0.51
N ALA A 100 24.72 11.43 0.87
CA ALA A 100 25.51 11.86 2.03
C ALA A 100 26.32 13.11 1.65
N ALA A 101 25.80 14.29 2.00
CA ALA A 101 26.47 15.57 1.72
C ALA A 101 27.74 15.74 2.57
N SER A 102 27.74 15.19 3.80
CA SER A 102 28.88 15.15 4.70
C SER A 102 28.73 13.96 5.66
N ASP A 103 29.73 13.75 6.54
CA ASP A 103 29.68 12.70 7.58
C ASP A 103 28.51 12.89 8.57
N LYS A 104 27.97 14.12 8.63
CA LYS A 104 26.88 14.50 9.53
C LYS A 104 25.52 14.69 8.84
N MET A 105 25.48 14.84 7.50
CA MET A 105 24.28 15.27 6.80
C MET A 105 23.95 14.36 5.63
N GLU A 106 22.74 13.82 5.63
CA GLU A 106 22.23 12.93 4.59
C GLU A 106 20.84 13.39 4.13
N TYR A 107 20.63 13.44 2.82
CA TYR A 107 19.36 13.72 2.18
C TYR A 107 18.84 12.46 1.50
N SER A 108 17.55 12.18 1.67
CA SER A 108 16.87 11.12 0.93
C SER A 108 15.63 11.66 0.24
N VAL A 109 15.39 11.16 -0.98
CA VAL A 109 14.15 11.41 -1.73
C VAL A 109 13.67 10.09 -2.32
N GLY A 110 12.36 9.92 -2.33
CA GLY A 110 11.71 8.74 -2.91
C GLY A 110 10.40 9.11 -3.60
N TYR A 111 10.14 8.40 -4.69
CA TYR A 111 8.89 8.50 -5.45
C TYR A 111 8.34 7.09 -5.67
N THR A 112 7.03 6.95 -5.49
CA THR A 112 6.30 5.71 -5.78
C THR A 112 5.06 6.02 -6.60
N HIS A 113 4.90 5.29 -7.71
CA HIS A 113 3.65 5.27 -8.47
C HIS A 113 2.87 3.98 -8.20
N LEU A 114 1.57 4.14 -7.94
CA LEU A 114 0.65 3.04 -7.71
C LEU A 114 -0.22 2.84 -8.95
N PHE A 115 0.02 1.75 -9.66
CA PHE A 115 -0.82 1.28 -10.76
C PHE A 115 -1.97 0.45 -10.20
N THR A 116 -3.18 0.77 -10.59
CA THR A 116 -4.39 0.04 -10.19
C THR A 116 -5.19 -0.40 -11.40
N LYS A 117 -6.06 -1.40 -11.20
CA LYS A 117 -7.15 -1.63 -12.14
C LYS A 117 -8.33 -0.74 -11.75
N ASP A 118 -9.01 -0.18 -12.71
CA ASP A 118 -10.23 0.56 -12.47
C ASP A 118 -11.31 -0.38 -11.92
N PRO A 119 -11.72 -0.25 -10.64
CA PRO A 119 -12.69 -1.17 -10.06
C PRO A 119 -14.11 -0.83 -10.49
N ASN A 120 -14.89 -1.86 -10.79
CA ASN A 120 -16.32 -1.72 -10.92
C ASN A 120 -16.98 -1.70 -9.55
N ILE A 121 -18.06 -0.93 -9.44
CA ILE A 121 -18.87 -0.85 -8.24
C ILE A 121 -20.32 -1.07 -8.60
N THR A 122 -20.97 -1.90 -7.79
CA THR A 122 -22.43 -2.03 -7.75
C THR A 122 -22.83 -2.01 -6.29
N SER A 123 -23.46 -0.93 -5.86
CA SER A 123 -23.92 -0.75 -4.48
C SER A 123 -25.40 -0.51 -4.45
N THR A 124 -26.12 -1.30 -3.64
CA THR A 124 -27.55 -1.14 -3.42
C THR A 124 -27.77 -0.64 -1.99
N SER A 125 -28.47 0.48 -1.86
CA SER A 125 -28.85 1.04 -0.57
C SER A 125 -29.94 0.19 0.12
N ALA A 126 -30.10 0.39 1.43
CA ALA A 126 -31.18 -0.23 2.19
C ALA A 126 -32.60 0.12 1.65
N THR A 127 -32.74 1.23 0.90
CA THR A 127 -33.98 1.66 0.24
C THR A 127 -34.17 1.08 -1.17
N GLY A 128 -33.28 0.17 -1.61
CA GLY A 128 -33.36 -0.51 -2.90
C GLY A 128 -32.74 0.27 -4.08
N ASN A 129 -32.21 1.47 -3.88
CA ASN A 129 -31.56 2.24 -4.94
C ASN A 129 -30.20 1.65 -5.26
N THR A 130 -29.92 1.36 -6.53
CA THR A 130 -28.66 0.79 -6.98
C THR A 130 -27.84 1.82 -7.76
N VAL A 131 -26.57 1.98 -7.35
CA VAL A 131 -25.56 2.77 -8.05
C VAL A 131 -24.57 1.81 -8.69
N THR A 132 -24.36 1.93 -9.99
CA THR A 132 -23.34 1.21 -10.74
C THR A 132 -22.36 2.21 -11.36
N GLY A 133 -21.08 1.87 -11.38
CA GLY A 133 -20.07 2.76 -11.93
C GLY A 133 -18.69 2.11 -11.99
N LYS A 134 -17.74 2.87 -12.49
CA LYS A 134 -16.34 2.51 -12.58
C LYS A 134 -15.50 3.64 -12.01
N TYR A 135 -14.59 3.31 -11.10
CA TYR A 135 -13.63 4.27 -10.58
C TYR A 135 -12.34 4.22 -11.39
N LYS A 136 -11.74 5.40 -11.58
CA LYS A 136 -10.34 5.51 -11.97
C LYS A 136 -9.52 5.82 -10.73
N VAL A 137 -8.56 4.95 -10.43
CA VAL A 137 -7.73 5.06 -9.23
C VAL A 137 -6.27 5.02 -9.66
N SER A 138 -5.49 5.98 -9.21
CA SER A 138 -4.03 5.97 -9.29
C SER A 138 -3.49 6.71 -8.08
N GLY A 139 -2.22 6.53 -7.75
CA GLY A 139 -1.62 7.24 -6.65
C GLY A 139 -0.16 7.53 -6.92
N ASP A 140 0.27 8.71 -6.50
CA ASP A 140 1.66 9.16 -6.54
C ASP A 140 2.07 9.57 -5.14
N VAL A 141 3.21 9.04 -4.67
CA VAL A 141 3.76 9.38 -3.37
C VAL A 141 5.16 9.93 -3.56
N LEU A 142 5.39 11.15 -3.09
CA LEU A 142 6.70 11.77 -3.01
C LEU A 142 7.07 11.95 -1.54
N ALA A 143 8.27 11.51 -1.17
CA ALA A 143 8.80 11.64 0.18
C ALA A 143 10.22 12.22 0.14
N ALA A 144 10.54 13.06 1.12
CA ALA A 144 11.88 13.56 1.33
C ALA A 144 12.23 13.52 2.82
N SER A 145 13.48 13.25 3.14
CA SER A 145 13.98 13.30 4.51
C SER A 145 15.38 13.90 4.59
N LEU A 146 15.66 14.52 5.72
CA LEU A 146 16.98 15.00 6.12
C LEU A 146 17.36 14.32 7.42
N GLN A 147 18.53 13.71 7.46
CA GLN A 147 19.14 13.19 8.68
C GLN A 147 20.37 14.03 9.02
N TYR A 148 20.45 14.48 10.27
CA TYR A 148 21.60 15.19 10.80
C TYR A 148 22.11 14.50 12.07
N LYS A 149 23.43 14.25 12.13
CA LYS A 149 24.12 13.66 13.29
C LYS A 149 24.84 14.79 14.06
N PHE A 150 24.51 14.96 15.30
CA PHE A 150 25.11 15.94 16.21
C PHE A 150 26.50 15.51 16.67
#